data_bc8540c5e240fb1cb1735c908a84a398
#
_entry.id   bc8540c5e240fb1cb1735c908a84a398
#
_cell.length_a   1.000
_cell.length_b   1.000
_cell.length_c   1.000
_cell.angle_alpha   90.00
_cell.angle_beta   90.00
_cell.angle_gamma   90.00
#
_symmetry.space_group_name_H-M   'P 1'
#
loop_
_entity.id
_entity.type
_entity.pdbx_description
1 polymer ?
#
loop_
_entity_poly.entity_id
_entity_poly.type
_entity_poly.pdbx_seq_one_letter_code
_entity_poly.pdbx_strand_id
1 'polypeptide(L)'
;MISCSKMFSYAGQRGAIVAMNPYLAHRRFPSLAERYGNDGEFIRNFVYIVLYSLSSGVTHSVQHAMAAMFKAACQGKIDFVNNTREYARRAKIVKEIMIKNGFHIVYDQDADEQEVGDGFFFTFGYKDWTGEKMLNKLIYYGISAISLSSTGAKREGMRGCVSCIRDDQYALLDERLALFNRDYHDK
;
A
#
# COMPACT_ATOMS: atom_id res chain seq x y z
N MET A 1 5.88 -7.00 -10.61
CA MET A 1 6.51 -7.18 -9.28
C MET A 1 5.42 -7.15 -8.22
N ILE A 2 5.46 -8.06 -7.25
CA ILE A 2 4.45 -8.20 -6.19
C ILE A 2 5.17 -8.11 -4.85
N SER A 3 4.82 -7.12 -4.03
CA SER A 3 5.40 -6.99 -2.70
C SER A 3 4.72 -7.93 -1.70
N CYS A 4 5.48 -8.76 -1.02
CA CYS A 4 4.96 -9.62 0.04
C CYS A 4 4.44 -8.83 1.25
N SER A 5 4.92 -7.59 1.42
CA SER A 5 4.52 -6.71 2.52
C SER A 5 3.02 -6.42 2.57
N LYS A 6 2.37 -6.31 1.40
CA LYS A 6 0.97 -5.89 1.28
C LYS A 6 0.05 -7.08 1.00
N MET A 7 0.40 -7.89 0.00
CA MET A 7 -0.47 -9.01 -0.40
C MET A 7 -0.57 -10.13 0.63
N PHE A 8 0.50 -10.35 1.40
CA PHE A 8 0.58 -11.47 2.34
C PHE A 8 0.77 -11.03 3.80
N SER A 9 0.59 -9.74 4.08
CA SER A 9 0.82 -9.15 5.42
C SER A 9 2.23 -9.46 5.98
N TYR A 10 3.24 -9.54 5.10
CA TYR A 10 4.58 -10.05 5.39
C TYR A 10 5.64 -8.95 5.34
N ALA A 11 5.28 -7.75 5.80
CA ALA A 11 6.10 -6.54 5.67
C ALA A 11 7.47 -6.63 6.36
N GLY A 12 7.51 -7.21 7.55
CA GLY A 12 8.74 -7.33 8.35
C GLY A 12 9.80 -8.25 7.74
N GLN A 13 9.41 -9.14 6.86
CA GLN A 13 10.29 -10.15 6.27
C GLN A 13 11.02 -9.70 4.99
N ARG A 14 10.70 -8.51 4.49
CA ARG A 14 11.40 -7.85 3.36
C ARG A 14 11.50 -8.69 2.09
N GLY A 15 10.40 -9.29 1.66
CA GLY A 15 10.32 -10.09 0.43
C GLY A 15 9.47 -9.44 -0.66
N ALA A 16 9.81 -9.72 -1.92
CA ALA A 16 8.99 -9.42 -3.08
C ALA A 16 9.17 -10.53 -4.14
N ILE A 17 8.18 -10.66 -5.01
CA ILE A 17 8.18 -11.62 -6.11
C ILE A 17 8.21 -10.85 -7.41
N VAL A 18 9.05 -11.26 -8.34
CA VAL A 18 9.09 -10.75 -9.71
C VAL A 18 8.67 -11.87 -10.65
N ALA A 19 7.52 -11.70 -11.31
CA ALA A 19 7.16 -12.50 -12.46
C ALA A 19 7.65 -11.79 -13.73
N MET A 20 8.38 -12.50 -14.56
CA MET A 20 9.01 -11.94 -15.75
C MET A 20 8.70 -12.83 -16.95
N ASN A 21 8.41 -12.20 -18.08
CA ASN A 21 8.27 -12.93 -19.34
C ASN A 21 9.62 -13.60 -19.68
N PRO A 22 9.64 -14.91 -19.99
CA PRO A 22 10.87 -15.62 -20.33
C PRO A 22 11.67 -14.99 -21.48
N TYR A 23 10.97 -14.44 -22.48
CA TYR A 23 11.63 -13.73 -23.58
C TYR A 23 12.43 -12.52 -23.08
N LEU A 24 11.90 -11.72 -22.17
CA LEU A 24 12.60 -10.59 -21.57
C LEU A 24 13.73 -11.09 -20.65
N ALA A 25 13.50 -12.14 -19.88
CA ALA A 25 14.49 -12.69 -18.95
C ALA A 25 15.79 -13.08 -19.68
N HIS A 26 15.67 -13.76 -20.81
CA HIS A 26 16.81 -14.25 -21.60
C HIS A 26 17.28 -13.27 -22.68
N ARG A 27 16.64 -12.11 -22.80
CA ARG A 27 17.08 -11.08 -23.75
C ARG A 27 18.44 -10.54 -23.36
N ARG A 28 19.33 -10.39 -24.35
CA ARG A 28 20.65 -9.78 -24.20
C ARG A 28 20.61 -8.31 -24.55
N PHE A 29 21.22 -7.48 -23.72
CA PHE A 29 21.32 -6.04 -23.88
C PHE A 29 22.79 -5.65 -24.01
N PRO A 30 23.22 -5.03 -25.14
CA PRO A 30 24.59 -4.60 -25.32
C PRO A 30 25.10 -3.67 -24.20
N SER A 31 24.25 -2.77 -23.73
CA SER A 31 24.58 -1.85 -22.62
C SER A 31 24.87 -2.57 -21.30
N LEU A 32 24.21 -3.70 -21.04
CA LEU A 32 24.51 -4.51 -19.86
C LEU A 32 25.82 -5.30 -20.06
N ALA A 33 26.06 -5.80 -21.26
CA ALA A 33 27.30 -6.49 -21.60
C ALA A 33 28.51 -5.56 -21.41
N GLU A 34 28.43 -4.37 -21.95
CA GLU A 34 29.46 -3.33 -21.83
C GLU A 34 29.68 -2.93 -20.37
N ARG A 35 28.62 -2.65 -19.64
CA ARG A 35 28.70 -2.18 -18.24
C ARG A 35 29.28 -3.21 -17.28
N TYR A 36 28.95 -4.47 -17.46
CA TYR A 36 29.27 -5.55 -16.52
C TYR A 36 30.29 -6.59 -17.01
N GLY A 37 30.79 -6.43 -18.24
CA GLY A 37 31.82 -7.30 -18.79
C GLY A 37 31.36 -8.77 -18.96
N ASN A 38 30.07 -8.97 -19.34
CA ASN A 38 29.49 -10.29 -19.53
C ASN A 38 28.68 -10.39 -20.83
N ASP A 39 27.79 -11.40 -20.97
CA ASP A 39 27.01 -11.63 -22.17
C ASP A 39 25.75 -10.72 -22.31
N GLY A 40 25.48 -9.89 -21.30
CA GLY A 40 24.35 -8.95 -21.30
C GLY A 40 22.98 -9.57 -21.06
N GLU A 41 22.87 -10.85 -20.71
CA GLU A 41 21.59 -11.51 -20.43
C GLU A 41 20.89 -10.83 -19.24
N PHE A 42 19.62 -10.43 -19.42
CA PHE A 42 18.92 -9.63 -18.44
C PHE A 42 18.79 -10.31 -17.08
N ILE A 43 18.26 -11.54 -17.06
CA ILE A 43 18.02 -12.24 -15.78
C ILE A 43 19.31 -12.50 -15.01
N ARG A 44 20.38 -12.80 -15.70
CA ARG A 44 21.69 -13.04 -15.10
C ARG A 44 22.23 -11.77 -14.43
N ASN A 45 22.18 -10.65 -15.15
CA ASN A 45 22.60 -9.36 -14.59
C ASN A 45 21.66 -8.93 -13.43
N PHE A 46 20.35 -9.14 -13.57
CA PHE A 46 19.39 -8.82 -12.52
C PHE A 46 19.64 -9.60 -11.22
N VAL A 47 19.85 -10.91 -11.32
CA VAL A 47 20.01 -11.78 -10.13
C VAL A 47 21.41 -11.64 -9.53
N TYR A 48 22.44 -11.85 -10.32
CA TYR A 48 23.81 -12.02 -9.80
C TYR A 48 24.57 -10.71 -9.62
N ILE A 49 24.15 -9.63 -10.28
CA ILE A 49 24.80 -8.33 -10.15
C ILE A 49 23.92 -7.38 -9.33
N VAL A 50 22.72 -7.05 -9.84
CA VAL A 50 21.90 -6.03 -9.19
C VAL A 50 21.34 -6.51 -7.85
N LEU A 51 20.65 -7.63 -7.83
CA LEU A 51 19.98 -8.14 -6.62
C LEU A 51 21.00 -8.57 -5.56
N TYR A 52 22.06 -9.25 -5.97
CA TYR A 52 23.12 -9.66 -5.06
C TYR A 52 23.87 -8.46 -4.46
N SER A 53 24.21 -7.45 -5.26
CA SER A 53 24.92 -6.25 -4.76
C SER A 53 24.07 -5.40 -3.82
N LEU A 54 22.73 -5.38 -3.99
CA LEU A 54 21.84 -4.59 -3.15
C LEU A 54 21.43 -5.29 -1.84
N SER A 55 21.41 -6.62 -1.80
CA SER A 55 20.82 -7.36 -0.68
C SER A 55 21.53 -8.66 -0.31
N SER A 56 22.61 -9.02 -1.00
CA SER A 56 23.26 -10.34 -0.90
C SER A 56 22.30 -11.53 -1.14
N GLY A 57 21.19 -11.27 -1.81
CA GLY A 57 20.11 -12.22 -2.07
C GLY A 57 18.95 -12.11 -1.10
N VAL A 58 17.92 -12.93 -1.33
CA VAL A 58 16.70 -12.95 -0.50
C VAL A 58 16.89 -13.96 0.65
N THR A 59 16.45 -13.59 1.84
CA THR A 59 16.48 -14.47 3.01
C THR A 59 15.80 -15.81 2.74
N HIS A 60 16.46 -16.92 3.03
CA HIS A 60 15.94 -18.27 2.75
C HIS A 60 14.63 -18.56 3.49
N SER A 61 14.50 -18.14 4.74
CA SER A 61 13.26 -18.31 5.51
C SER A 61 12.05 -17.67 4.84
N VAL A 62 12.22 -16.50 4.23
CA VAL A 62 11.16 -15.82 3.46
C VAL A 62 10.76 -16.62 2.23
N GLN A 63 11.74 -17.15 1.49
CA GLN A 63 11.48 -17.97 0.30
C GLN A 63 10.71 -19.24 0.64
N HIS A 64 11.12 -19.96 1.68
CA HIS A 64 10.45 -21.17 2.13
C HIS A 64 9.03 -20.89 2.66
N ALA A 65 8.86 -19.83 3.44
CA ALA A 65 7.53 -19.41 3.93
C ALA A 65 6.60 -19.05 2.78
N MET A 66 7.06 -18.27 1.79
CA MET A 66 6.26 -17.93 0.62
C MET A 66 5.91 -19.16 -0.22
N ALA A 67 6.84 -20.07 -0.43
CA ALA A 67 6.58 -21.33 -1.14
C ALA A 67 5.51 -22.17 -0.42
N ALA A 68 5.57 -22.25 0.92
CA ALA A 68 4.58 -22.95 1.72
C ALA A 68 3.19 -22.29 1.64
N MET A 69 3.12 -20.96 1.70
CA MET A 69 1.86 -20.20 1.55
C MET A 69 1.24 -20.39 0.17
N PHE A 70 2.02 -20.33 -0.91
CA PHE A 70 1.52 -20.60 -2.26
C PHE A 70 1.03 -22.04 -2.42
N LYS A 71 1.79 -22.99 -1.91
CA LYS A 71 1.36 -24.40 -1.93
C LYS A 71 0.02 -24.58 -1.20
N ALA A 72 -0.14 -23.95 -0.03
CA ALA A 72 -1.39 -24.01 0.73
C ALA A 72 -2.55 -23.33 -0.03
N ALA A 73 -2.30 -22.21 -0.71
CA ALA A 73 -3.29 -21.54 -1.54
C ALA A 73 -3.71 -22.40 -2.75
N CYS A 74 -2.76 -23.01 -3.47
CA CYS A 74 -3.04 -23.91 -4.57
C CYS A 74 -3.81 -25.17 -4.11
N GLN A 75 -3.70 -25.56 -2.85
CA GLN A 75 -4.45 -26.66 -2.23
C GLN A 75 -5.81 -26.22 -1.66
N GLY A 76 -6.20 -24.96 -1.83
CA GLY A 76 -7.43 -24.40 -1.28
C GLY A 76 -7.46 -24.24 0.25
N LYS A 77 -6.31 -24.34 0.92
CA LYS A 77 -6.19 -24.17 2.39
C LYS A 77 -6.11 -22.71 2.82
N ILE A 78 -5.71 -21.83 1.94
CA ILE A 78 -5.63 -20.38 2.15
C ILE A 78 -6.33 -19.70 0.97
N ASP A 79 -7.23 -18.77 1.28
CA ASP A 79 -7.86 -17.88 0.29
C ASP A 79 -7.42 -16.44 0.55
N PHE A 80 -6.41 -15.99 -0.19
CA PHE A 80 -5.90 -14.63 -0.07
C PHE A 80 -6.93 -13.57 -0.45
N VAL A 81 -7.80 -13.86 -1.42
CA VAL A 81 -8.82 -12.91 -1.87
C VAL A 81 -9.88 -12.72 -0.79
N ASN A 82 -10.37 -13.81 -0.23
CA ASN A 82 -11.36 -13.74 0.85
C ASN A 82 -10.82 -13.03 2.10
N ASN A 83 -9.56 -13.26 2.44
CA ASN A 83 -8.91 -12.61 3.58
C ASN A 83 -8.80 -11.08 3.41
N THR A 84 -8.82 -10.56 2.18
CA THR A 84 -8.77 -9.10 1.93
C THR A 84 -10.13 -8.42 1.98
N ARG A 85 -11.24 -9.16 1.95
CA ARG A 85 -12.61 -8.60 2.00
C ARG A 85 -12.88 -7.79 3.26
N GLU A 86 -12.27 -8.19 4.37
CA GLU A 86 -12.39 -7.46 5.63
C GLU A 86 -11.80 -6.05 5.54
N TYR A 87 -10.72 -5.85 4.79
CA TYR A 87 -10.17 -4.51 4.55
C TYR A 87 -11.12 -3.65 3.73
N ALA A 88 -11.76 -4.21 2.70
CA ALA A 88 -12.75 -3.50 1.90
C ALA A 88 -13.96 -3.08 2.76
N ARG A 89 -14.48 -3.98 3.63
CA ARG A 89 -15.54 -3.66 4.57
C ARG A 89 -15.16 -2.50 5.50
N ARG A 90 -13.98 -2.57 6.11
CA ARG A 90 -13.47 -1.52 7.00
C ARG A 90 -13.26 -0.20 6.28
N ALA A 91 -12.67 -0.24 5.08
CA ALA A 91 -12.46 0.96 4.29
C ALA A 91 -13.78 1.65 3.94
N LYS A 92 -14.81 0.90 3.55
CA LYS A 92 -16.14 1.43 3.27
C LYS A 92 -16.71 2.16 4.50
N ILE A 93 -16.73 1.51 5.66
CA ILE A 93 -17.26 2.12 6.90
C ILE A 93 -16.49 3.38 7.28
N VAL A 94 -15.16 3.34 7.24
CA VAL A 94 -14.33 4.49 7.62
C VAL A 94 -14.49 5.64 6.64
N LYS A 95 -14.59 5.38 5.33
CA LYS A 95 -14.86 6.41 4.33
C LYS A 95 -16.21 7.07 4.55
N GLU A 96 -17.27 6.29 4.82
CA GLU A 96 -18.61 6.82 5.15
C GLU A 96 -18.57 7.75 6.37
N ILE A 97 -17.85 7.34 7.43
CA ILE A 97 -17.63 8.17 8.63
C ILE A 97 -16.89 9.47 8.27
N MET A 98 -15.83 9.39 7.46
CA MET A 98 -15.08 10.56 7.01
C MET A 98 -15.97 11.55 6.23
N ILE A 99 -16.70 11.06 5.23
CA ILE A 99 -17.58 11.88 4.38
C ILE A 99 -18.68 12.54 5.22
N LYS A 100 -19.33 11.79 6.10
CA LYS A 100 -20.33 12.31 7.04
C LYS A 100 -19.80 13.50 7.86
N ASN A 101 -18.53 13.51 8.18
CA ASN A 101 -17.87 14.54 8.99
C ASN A 101 -17.12 15.60 8.16
N GLY A 102 -17.49 15.79 6.89
CA GLY A 102 -17.01 16.88 6.03
C GLY A 102 -15.66 16.63 5.36
N PHE A 103 -15.12 15.43 5.45
CA PHE A 103 -13.94 15.04 4.68
C PHE A 103 -14.33 14.54 3.29
N HIS A 104 -13.39 14.52 2.37
CA HIS A 104 -13.56 13.97 1.03
C HIS A 104 -12.47 12.92 0.73
N ILE A 105 -12.73 12.05 -0.25
CA ILE A 105 -11.72 11.08 -0.73
C ILE A 105 -10.91 11.75 -1.84
N VAL A 106 -9.58 11.70 -1.74
CA VAL A 106 -8.68 12.42 -2.67
C VAL A 106 -8.46 11.65 -3.97
N TYR A 107 -8.29 10.33 -3.87
CA TYR A 107 -8.18 9.43 -5.01
C TYR A 107 -9.28 8.38 -4.90
N ASP A 108 -10.42 8.66 -5.51
CA ASP A 108 -11.62 7.83 -5.51
C ASP A 108 -11.87 7.14 -6.85
N GLN A 109 -11.29 7.67 -7.92
CA GLN A 109 -11.41 7.15 -9.28
C GLN A 109 -10.05 6.92 -9.92
N ASP A 110 -9.98 5.96 -10.82
CA ASP A 110 -8.84 5.72 -11.68
C ASP A 110 -8.88 6.58 -12.97
N ALA A 111 -7.99 6.30 -13.92
CA ALA A 111 -7.91 7.04 -15.19
C ALA A 111 -9.13 6.80 -16.11
N ASP A 112 -9.86 5.71 -15.89
CA ASP A 112 -11.06 5.33 -16.66
C ASP A 112 -12.37 5.69 -15.90
N GLU A 113 -12.27 6.58 -14.90
CA GLU A 113 -13.38 7.04 -14.05
C GLU A 113 -14.09 5.91 -13.28
N GLN A 114 -13.41 4.79 -13.08
CA GLN A 114 -13.90 3.70 -12.26
C GLN A 114 -13.49 3.90 -10.79
N GLU A 115 -14.34 3.46 -9.86
CA GLU A 115 -13.98 3.47 -8.44
C GLU A 115 -12.69 2.71 -8.17
N VAL A 116 -11.77 3.35 -7.45
CA VAL A 116 -10.53 2.69 -7.02
C VAL A 116 -10.85 1.62 -5.98
N GLY A 117 -10.45 0.40 -6.28
CA GLY A 117 -10.55 -0.71 -5.32
C GLY A 117 -9.68 -0.45 -4.10
N ASP A 118 -10.30 -0.35 -2.92
CA ASP A 118 -9.60 -0.15 -1.67
C ASP A 118 -8.98 -1.45 -1.15
N GLY A 119 -7.70 -1.35 -0.77
CA GLY A 119 -7.08 -2.30 0.14
C GLY A 119 -7.22 -1.80 1.58
N PHE A 120 -6.16 -1.89 2.37
CA PHE A 120 -6.16 -1.34 3.73
C PHE A 120 -5.69 0.13 3.79
N PHE A 121 -5.33 0.75 2.67
CA PHE A 121 -5.06 2.19 2.56
C PHE A 121 -6.14 2.86 1.73
N PHE A 122 -6.49 4.08 2.14
CA PHE A 122 -7.31 5.01 1.38
C PHE A 122 -6.77 6.43 1.57
N THR A 123 -7.25 7.37 0.78
CA THR A 123 -6.78 8.77 0.82
C THR A 123 -7.94 9.70 1.14
N PHE A 124 -7.70 10.69 2.00
CA PHE A 124 -8.73 11.64 2.39
C PHE A 124 -8.17 13.05 2.52
N GLY A 125 -9.04 14.03 2.36
CA GLY A 125 -8.76 15.44 2.51
C GLY A 125 -9.86 16.15 3.30
N TYR A 126 -9.57 17.37 3.73
CA TYR A 126 -10.53 18.23 4.42
C TYR A 126 -10.41 19.64 3.87
N LYS A 127 -11.48 20.14 3.23
CA LYS A 127 -11.43 21.43 2.50
C LYS A 127 -10.18 21.50 1.60
N ASP A 128 -9.56 22.66 1.47
CA ASP A 128 -8.32 22.90 0.74
C ASP A 128 -7.07 22.80 1.64
N TRP A 129 -7.15 22.05 2.75
CA TRP A 129 -6.04 21.97 3.68
C TRP A 129 -4.92 21.09 3.15
N THR A 130 -3.68 21.51 3.42
CA THR A 130 -2.51 20.67 3.16
C THR A 130 -2.50 19.47 4.11
N GLY A 131 -1.87 18.39 3.67
CA GLY A 131 -1.69 17.19 4.51
C GLY A 131 -0.97 17.47 5.81
N GLU A 132 0.00 18.40 5.81
CA GLU A 132 0.71 18.84 7.02
C GLU A 132 -0.22 19.57 8.00
N LYS A 133 -1.01 20.52 7.51
CA LYS A 133 -2.00 21.22 8.35
C LYS A 133 -2.99 20.25 8.98
N MET A 134 -3.50 19.29 8.18
CA MET A 134 -4.41 18.27 8.70
C MET A 134 -3.75 17.40 9.77
N LEU A 135 -2.53 16.92 9.54
CA LEU A 135 -1.80 16.11 10.51
C LEU A 135 -1.64 16.83 11.84
N ASN A 136 -1.18 18.09 11.80
CA ASN A 136 -0.97 18.92 12.97
C ASN A 136 -2.25 19.21 13.77
N LYS A 137 -3.42 19.12 13.14
CA LYS A 137 -4.70 19.34 13.82
C LYS A 137 -5.38 18.06 14.25
N LEU A 138 -5.41 17.04 13.40
CA LEU A 138 -6.05 15.76 13.70
C LEU A 138 -5.42 15.04 14.89
N ILE A 139 -4.12 15.23 15.13
CA ILE A 139 -3.43 14.62 16.27
C ILE A 139 -4.00 15.05 17.62
N TYR A 140 -4.53 16.28 17.74
CA TYR A 140 -5.21 16.75 18.96
C TYR A 140 -6.53 16.02 19.24
N TYR A 141 -7.11 15.39 18.20
CA TYR A 141 -8.31 14.55 18.30
C TYR A 141 -7.95 13.07 18.37
N GLY A 142 -6.65 12.75 18.55
CA GLY A 142 -6.16 11.38 18.66
C GLY A 142 -6.23 10.60 17.33
N ILE A 143 -6.21 11.30 16.19
CA ILE A 143 -6.21 10.71 14.85
C ILE A 143 -4.86 10.99 14.19
N SER A 144 -4.17 9.93 13.76
CA SER A 144 -2.90 10.03 13.05
C SER A 144 -3.00 9.36 11.69
N ALA A 145 -2.42 9.99 10.68
CA ALA A 145 -2.32 9.49 9.32
C ALA A 145 -1.05 10.05 8.65
N ILE A 146 -0.76 9.69 7.43
CA ILE A 146 0.45 10.12 6.72
C ILE A 146 0.07 11.15 5.66
N SER A 147 0.75 12.29 5.63
CA SER A 147 0.57 13.30 4.56
C SER A 147 0.88 12.69 3.19
N LEU A 148 0.03 12.97 2.20
CA LEU A 148 0.23 12.50 0.83
C LEU A 148 1.50 13.05 0.20
N SER A 149 1.89 14.28 0.51
CA SER A 149 3.15 14.88 0.04
C SER A 149 4.38 14.04 0.43
N SER A 150 4.39 13.45 1.63
CA SER A 150 5.47 12.57 2.08
C SER A 150 5.54 11.24 1.31
N THR A 151 4.48 10.88 0.60
CA THR A 151 4.42 9.67 -0.26
C THR A 151 4.69 9.96 -1.74
N GLY A 152 5.00 11.23 -2.08
CA GLY A 152 5.26 11.67 -3.45
C GLY A 152 4.01 11.98 -4.27
N ALA A 153 2.83 12.04 -3.65
CA ALA A 153 1.59 12.43 -4.33
C ALA A 153 1.59 13.92 -4.69
N LYS A 154 0.93 14.26 -5.81
CA LYS A 154 0.78 15.64 -6.27
C LYS A 154 -0.43 16.35 -5.65
N ARG A 155 -1.46 15.59 -5.22
CA ARG A 155 -2.64 16.13 -4.56
C ARG A 155 -2.39 16.26 -3.06
N GLU A 156 -2.95 17.28 -2.47
CA GLU A 156 -2.95 17.44 -1.01
C GLU A 156 -3.92 16.47 -0.35
N GLY A 157 -3.62 16.10 0.87
CA GLY A 157 -4.42 15.16 1.65
C GLY A 157 -3.59 14.25 2.54
N MET A 158 -4.23 13.22 3.03
CA MET A 158 -3.62 12.24 3.91
C MET A 158 -3.92 10.81 3.46
N ARG A 159 -3.06 9.88 3.81
CA ARG A 159 -3.27 8.45 3.63
C ARG A 159 -3.66 7.82 4.96
N GLY A 160 -4.89 7.33 5.05
CA GLY A 160 -5.40 6.54 6.15
C GLY A 160 -5.10 5.05 5.99
N CYS A 161 -5.16 4.30 7.10
CA CYS A 161 -4.98 2.85 7.13
C CYS A 161 -6.06 2.21 8.00
N VAL A 162 -6.80 1.25 7.45
CA VAL A 162 -7.90 0.57 8.17
C VAL A 162 -7.50 -0.77 8.78
N SER A 163 -6.27 -1.24 8.55
CA SER A 163 -5.85 -2.59 8.94
C SER A 163 -5.97 -2.90 10.44
N CYS A 164 -5.77 -1.88 11.29
CA CYS A 164 -5.80 -2.03 12.73
C CYS A 164 -7.05 -1.41 13.39
N ILE A 165 -7.98 -0.85 12.62
CA ILE A 165 -9.22 -0.29 13.19
C ILE A 165 -10.17 -1.45 13.50
N ARG A 166 -10.61 -1.52 14.75
CA ARG A 166 -11.59 -2.51 15.23
C ARG A 166 -13.00 -1.94 15.19
N ASP A 167 -13.98 -2.82 15.15
CA ASP A 167 -15.40 -2.43 15.08
C ASP A 167 -15.86 -1.58 16.28
N ASP A 168 -15.30 -1.83 17.47
CA ASP A 168 -15.57 -1.05 18.69
C ASP A 168 -15.02 0.39 18.63
N GLN A 169 -14.17 0.71 17.65
CA GLN A 169 -13.55 2.04 17.51
C GLN A 169 -14.27 2.96 16.52
N TYR A 170 -15.24 2.48 15.74
CA TYR A 170 -15.92 3.32 14.74
C TYR A 170 -16.72 4.46 15.39
N ALA A 171 -17.42 4.19 16.47
CA ALA A 171 -18.17 5.24 17.20
C ALA A 171 -17.25 6.34 17.73
N LEU A 172 -16.11 5.96 18.30
CA LEU A 172 -15.10 6.91 18.77
C LEU A 172 -14.47 7.72 17.62
N LEU A 173 -14.22 7.08 16.49
CA LEU A 173 -13.72 7.77 15.29
C LEU A 173 -14.73 8.81 14.79
N ASP A 174 -15.99 8.44 14.69
CA ASP A 174 -17.09 9.34 14.29
C ASP A 174 -17.19 10.55 15.21
N GLU A 175 -17.19 10.33 16.53
CA GLU A 175 -17.22 11.40 17.54
C GLU A 175 -16.04 12.38 17.37
N ARG A 176 -14.82 11.87 17.25
CA ARG A 176 -13.61 12.68 17.11
C ARG A 176 -13.60 13.51 15.82
N LEU A 177 -14.05 12.92 14.72
CA LEU A 177 -14.16 13.62 13.44
C LEU A 177 -15.29 14.66 13.47
N ALA A 178 -16.39 14.39 14.14
CA ALA A 178 -17.47 15.36 14.34
C ALA A 178 -17.01 16.57 15.16
N LEU A 179 -16.24 16.33 16.25
CA LEU A 179 -15.61 17.40 17.03
C LEU A 179 -14.64 18.23 16.18
N PHE A 180 -13.79 17.57 15.40
CA PHE A 180 -12.87 18.23 14.48
C PHE A 180 -13.63 19.10 13.47
N ASN A 181 -14.65 18.56 12.81
CA ASN A 181 -15.43 19.30 11.84
C ASN A 181 -16.13 20.51 12.48
N ARG A 182 -16.76 20.34 13.64
CA ARG A 182 -17.37 21.45 14.39
C ARG A 182 -16.37 22.59 14.66
N ASP A 183 -15.14 22.27 15.08
CA ASP A 183 -14.17 23.26 15.48
C ASP A 183 -13.51 23.97 14.29
N TYR A 184 -13.61 23.40 13.08
CA TYR A 184 -12.95 23.90 11.86
C TYR A 184 -13.87 24.13 10.65
N HIS A 185 -15.19 23.82 10.76
CA HIS A 185 -16.11 23.94 9.63
C HIS A 185 -16.18 25.36 9.06
N ASP A 186 -16.21 26.39 9.90
CA ASP A 186 -16.39 27.79 9.51
C ASP A 186 -15.09 28.60 9.47
N LYS A 187 -13.92 27.92 9.51
CA LYS A 187 -12.61 28.59 9.58
C LYS A 187 -11.79 28.38 8.31
#